data_1a9b43f29be35dccbc4f70616e1319f6
#
_entry.id   1a9b43f29be35dccbc4f70616e1319f6
#
_cell.length_a   1.000
_cell.length_b   1.000
_cell.length_c   1.000
_cell.angle_alpha   90.00
_cell.angle_beta   90.00
_cell.angle_gamma   90.00
#
_symmetry.space_group_name_H-M   'P 1'
#
loop_
_entity.id
_entity.type
_entity.pdbx_description
1 polymer ?
#
loop_
_entity_poly.entity_id
_entity_poly.type
_entity_poly.pdbx_seq_one_letter_code
_entity_poly.pdbx_strand_id
1 'polypeptide(L)'
;MLRRLVVLFTFALSVFAAEDWGPAQFLVGHWTGGGSGQPGQGSGSLSFTPDLQGSILVRKSFAEYPPANGKPGFRHDDLLILFRENGSLKAIYFDSEQHVIRYSVSAVDNGVTFVSDGLAAAPRFRFTYTSTGKDALKLKFDIAPPGKDFATYIEGAASRDK
;
A
#
# COMPACT_ATOMS: atom_id res chain seq x y z
N MET A 1 3.83 16.81 -64.93
CA MET A 1 4.79 16.32 -63.92
C MET A 1 4.13 16.45 -62.53
N LEU A 2 3.65 15.36 -61.95
CA LEU A 2 2.94 15.34 -60.67
C LEU A 2 3.97 15.06 -59.54
N ARG A 3 4.29 16.07 -58.72
CA ARG A 3 5.17 15.91 -57.55
C ARG A 3 4.41 15.20 -56.45
N ARG A 4 4.78 13.94 -56.15
CA ARG A 4 4.27 13.20 -55.00
C ARG A 4 4.91 13.75 -53.71
N LEU A 5 4.08 14.36 -52.86
CA LEU A 5 4.46 14.77 -51.52
C LEU A 5 4.45 13.53 -50.62
N VAL A 6 5.63 13.11 -50.14
CA VAL A 6 5.74 12.03 -49.15
C VAL A 6 5.72 12.69 -47.77
N VAL A 7 4.64 12.51 -47.02
CA VAL A 7 4.52 12.93 -45.60
C VAL A 7 5.08 11.82 -44.76
N LEU A 8 6.27 12.02 -44.18
CA LEU A 8 6.82 11.12 -43.18
C LEU A 8 6.14 11.42 -41.83
N PHE A 9 5.33 10.47 -41.35
CA PHE A 9 4.86 10.47 -39.98
C PHE A 9 5.96 9.92 -39.06
N THR A 10 6.63 10.79 -38.31
CA THR A 10 7.54 10.39 -37.24
C THR A 10 6.68 10.05 -36.01
N PHE A 11 6.54 8.77 -35.71
CA PHE A 11 6.02 8.31 -34.42
C PHE A 11 7.08 8.58 -33.33
N ALA A 12 6.84 9.58 -32.49
CA ALA A 12 7.60 9.76 -31.27
C ALA A 12 7.17 8.65 -30.28
N LEU A 13 8.01 7.64 -30.10
CA LEU A 13 7.88 6.69 -28.99
C LEU A 13 8.13 7.47 -27.70
N SER A 14 7.06 7.81 -26.99
CA SER A 14 7.16 8.30 -25.63
C SER A 14 7.60 7.11 -24.75
N VAL A 15 8.87 7.06 -24.40
CA VAL A 15 9.36 6.16 -23.33
C VAL A 15 8.82 6.72 -22.02
N PHE A 16 7.73 6.16 -21.53
CA PHE A 16 7.28 6.44 -20.18
C PHE A 16 8.31 5.84 -19.23
N ALA A 17 9.11 6.68 -18.58
CA ALA A 17 9.92 6.24 -17.45
C ALA A 17 8.96 5.67 -16.38
N ALA A 18 9.27 4.49 -15.87
CA ALA A 18 8.52 3.93 -14.75
C ALA A 18 8.53 4.95 -13.61
N GLU A 19 7.36 5.28 -13.06
CA GLU A 19 7.26 6.25 -11.97
C GLU A 19 8.08 5.76 -10.78
N ASP A 20 8.93 6.63 -10.25
CA ASP A 20 9.68 6.36 -9.03
C ASP A 20 8.77 6.62 -7.81
N TRP A 21 8.39 5.56 -7.11
CA TRP A 21 7.58 5.61 -5.90
C TRP A 21 8.39 5.98 -4.65
N GLY A 22 9.66 6.38 -4.83
CA GLY A 22 10.54 6.80 -3.75
C GLY A 22 10.62 5.73 -2.64
N PRO A 23 10.32 6.08 -1.38
CA PRO A 23 10.44 5.13 -0.27
C PRO A 23 9.49 3.93 -0.37
N ALA A 24 8.48 3.96 -1.23
CA ALA A 24 7.54 2.85 -1.44
C ALA A 24 7.92 1.95 -2.63
N GLN A 25 9.00 2.26 -3.37
CA GLN A 25 9.41 1.51 -4.56
C GLN A 25 9.61 0.01 -4.30
N PHE A 26 10.17 -0.34 -3.16
CA PHE A 26 10.43 -1.75 -2.79
C PHE A 26 9.16 -2.57 -2.59
N LEU A 27 8.00 -1.92 -2.39
CA LEU A 27 6.71 -2.60 -2.22
C LEU A 27 6.14 -3.15 -3.53
N VAL A 28 6.54 -2.61 -4.68
CA VAL A 28 6.00 -3.02 -5.99
C VAL A 28 6.18 -4.52 -6.20
N GLY A 29 5.05 -5.22 -6.46
CA GLY A 29 5.01 -6.67 -6.66
C GLY A 29 3.94 -7.34 -5.81
N HIS A 30 4.02 -8.68 -5.73
CA HIS A 30 3.10 -9.53 -5.00
C HIS A 30 3.80 -10.13 -3.77
N TRP A 31 3.05 -10.22 -2.67
CA TRP A 31 3.56 -10.64 -1.37
C TRP A 31 2.55 -11.54 -0.68
N THR A 32 3.04 -12.61 -0.10
CA THR A 32 2.22 -13.54 0.70
C THR A 32 2.83 -13.67 2.08
N GLY A 33 1.98 -13.70 3.08
CA GLY A 33 2.46 -13.80 4.45
C GLY A 33 1.37 -14.01 5.47
N GLY A 34 1.77 -13.86 6.71
CA GLY A 34 0.90 -13.98 7.86
C GLY A 34 1.38 -13.09 8.99
N GLY A 35 0.54 -12.96 9.99
CA GLY A 35 0.82 -12.11 11.11
C GLY A 35 0.09 -12.53 12.38
N SER A 36 0.43 -11.86 13.45
CA SER A 36 -0.26 -11.96 14.74
C SER A 36 -0.92 -10.63 15.07
N GLY A 37 -2.04 -10.66 15.76
CA GLY A 37 -2.78 -9.46 16.15
C GLY A 37 -4.18 -9.83 16.59
N GLN A 38 -5.01 -8.81 16.86
CA GLN A 38 -6.43 -9.03 17.12
C GLN A 38 -7.18 -9.03 15.78
N PRO A 39 -8.00 -10.02 15.52
CA PRO A 39 -8.47 -11.09 16.41
C PRO A 39 -7.64 -12.38 16.45
N GLY A 40 -6.39 -12.41 16.04
CA GLY A 40 -5.55 -13.58 16.10
C GLY A 40 -4.58 -13.71 14.93
N GLN A 41 -3.99 -14.88 14.78
CA GLN A 41 -3.08 -15.13 13.66
C GLN A 41 -3.87 -15.26 12.37
N GLY A 42 -3.52 -14.43 11.39
CA GLY A 42 -4.10 -14.43 10.07
C GLY A 42 -3.06 -14.80 9.01
N SER A 43 -3.55 -15.18 7.85
CA SER A 43 -2.75 -15.30 6.61
C SER A 43 -3.37 -14.40 5.55
N GLY A 44 -2.60 -14.06 4.54
CA GLY A 44 -3.13 -13.22 3.46
C GLY A 44 -2.12 -12.92 2.40
N SER A 45 -2.53 -12.09 1.47
CA SER A 45 -1.64 -11.57 0.45
C SER A 45 -1.88 -10.08 0.23
N LEU A 46 -0.89 -9.43 -0.33
CA LEU A 46 -0.99 -8.06 -0.78
C LEU A 46 -0.20 -7.87 -2.07
N SER A 47 -0.68 -7.00 -2.92
CA SER A 47 0.02 -6.60 -4.14
C SER A 47 0.11 -5.09 -4.21
N PHE A 48 1.23 -4.59 -4.71
CA PHE A 48 1.37 -3.19 -5.11
C PHE A 48 1.65 -3.14 -6.61
N THR A 49 0.71 -2.62 -7.37
CA THR A 49 0.76 -2.60 -8.83
C THR A 49 0.58 -1.18 -9.36
N PRO A 50 1.51 -0.67 -10.19
CA PRO A 50 1.30 0.59 -10.90
C PRO A 50 0.05 0.53 -11.78
N ASP A 51 -0.72 1.61 -11.80
CA ASP A 51 -1.93 1.76 -12.60
C ASP A 51 -2.00 3.17 -13.20
N LEU A 52 -2.96 3.43 -14.09
CA LEU A 52 -3.11 4.69 -14.82
C LEU A 52 -1.78 5.17 -15.45
N GLN A 53 -1.11 4.26 -16.17
CA GLN A 53 0.19 4.52 -16.81
C GLN A 53 1.30 4.91 -15.82
N GLY A 54 1.24 4.40 -14.58
CA GLY A 54 2.18 4.68 -13.51
C GLY A 54 1.84 5.91 -12.66
N SER A 55 0.71 6.59 -12.89
CA SER A 55 0.32 7.77 -12.13
C SER A 55 -0.14 7.45 -10.71
N ILE A 56 -0.55 6.22 -10.45
CA ILE A 56 -0.91 5.71 -9.12
C ILE A 56 -0.29 4.34 -8.87
N LEU A 57 -0.09 4.01 -7.59
CA LEU A 57 0.27 2.67 -7.15
C LEU A 57 -0.88 2.11 -6.32
N VAL A 58 -1.47 1.02 -6.79
CA VAL A 58 -2.63 0.40 -6.16
C VAL A 58 -2.18 -0.79 -5.32
N ARG A 59 -2.45 -0.75 -4.02
CA ARG A 59 -2.38 -1.91 -3.15
C ARG A 59 -3.74 -2.59 -3.12
N LYS A 60 -3.79 -3.89 -3.39
CA LYS A 60 -4.91 -4.77 -3.03
C LYS A 60 -4.41 -5.76 -2.00
N SER A 61 -5.17 -5.97 -0.94
CA SER A 61 -4.79 -6.85 0.14
C SER A 61 -6.00 -7.59 0.68
N PHE A 62 -5.75 -8.78 1.19
CA PHE A 62 -6.71 -9.44 2.06
C PHE A 62 -5.98 -10.13 3.23
N ALA A 63 -6.69 -10.26 4.33
CA ALA A 63 -6.30 -11.06 5.48
C ALA A 63 -7.45 -12.00 5.87
N GLU A 64 -7.12 -13.28 6.06
CA GLU A 64 -8.06 -14.31 6.50
C GLU A 64 -7.71 -14.76 7.92
N TYR A 65 -8.71 -14.78 8.76
CA TYR A 65 -8.60 -15.19 10.15
C TYR A 65 -9.44 -16.44 10.36
N PRO A 66 -8.83 -17.57 10.76
CA PRO A 66 -9.57 -18.81 10.96
C PRO A 66 -10.55 -18.71 12.14
N PRO A 67 -11.56 -19.59 12.20
CA PRO A 67 -12.42 -19.69 13.36
C PRO A 67 -11.60 -19.91 14.64
N ALA A 68 -11.88 -19.16 15.69
CA ALA A 68 -11.19 -19.27 16.96
C ALA A 68 -12.12 -18.94 18.14
N ASN A 69 -11.96 -19.63 19.27
CA ASN A 69 -12.68 -19.36 20.51
C ASN A 69 -14.22 -19.30 20.33
N GLY A 70 -14.79 -20.19 19.51
CA GLY A 70 -16.23 -20.23 19.23
C GLY A 70 -16.74 -19.11 18.30
N LYS A 71 -15.87 -18.25 17.77
CA LYS A 71 -16.21 -17.23 16.77
C LYS A 71 -15.93 -17.76 15.37
N PRO A 72 -16.80 -17.46 14.38
CA PRO A 72 -16.52 -17.81 12.99
C PRO A 72 -15.28 -17.09 12.49
N GLY A 73 -14.59 -17.69 11.53
CA GLY A 73 -13.54 -17.01 10.79
C GLY A 73 -14.09 -15.83 9.99
N PHE A 74 -13.24 -14.88 9.66
CA PHE A 74 -13.63 -13.76 8.81
C PHE A 74 -12.48 -13.39 7.86
N ARG A 75 -12.85 -12.68 6.79
CA ARG A 75 -11.93 -12.13 5.81
C ARG A 75 -12.08 -10.60 5.81
N HIS A 76 -10.94 -9.94 5.85
CA HIS A 76 -10.80 -8.51 5.69
C HIS A 76 -10.17 -8.24 4.33
N ASP A 77 -10.87 -7.53 3.46
CA ASP A 77 -10.34 -7.08 2.17
C ASP A 77 -10.12 -5.57 2.20
N ASP A 78 -9.02 -5.11 1.62
CA ASP A 78 -8.72 -3.69 1.56
C ASP A 78 -8.03 -3.27 0.25
N LEU A 79 -8.16 -1.98 -0.04
CA LEU A 79 -7.55 -1.29 -1.17
C LEU A 79 -6.91 0.00 -0.68
N LEU A 80 -5.67 0.27 -1.10
CA LEU A 80 -5.01 1.54 -0.87
C LEU A 80 -4.48 2.07 -2.20
N ILE A 81 -4.74 3.34 -2.47
CA ILE A 81 -4.22 4.04 -3.66
C ILE A 81 -3.19 5.04 -3.19
N LEU A 82 -1.94 4.83 -3.59
CA LEU A 82 -0.83 5.76 -3.39
C LEU A 82 -0.70 6.66 -4.63
N PHE A 83 -0.54 7.95 -4.43
CA PHE A 83 -0.46 8.96 -5.50
C PHE A 83 0.40 10.15 -5.08
N ARG A 84 0.74 11.01 -6.03
CA ARG A 84 1.41 12.27 -5.74
C ARG A 84 0.43 13.44 -5.75
N GLU A 85 0.48 14.24 -4.69
CA GLU A 85 -0.27 15.48 -4.58
C GLU A 85 0.70 16.59 -4.19
N ASN A 86 0.84 17.62 -5.04
CA ASN A 86 1.79 18.73 -4.85
C ASN A 86 3.23 18.27 -4.54
N GLY A 87 3.69 17.23 -5.25
CA GLY A 87 5.03 16.65 -5.08
C GLY A 87 5.20 15.73 -3.88
N SER A 88 4.21 15.62 -3.00
CA SER A 88 4.24 14.74 -1.82
C SER A 88 3.50 13.43 -2.09
N LEU A 89 3.98 12.34 -1.50
CA LEU A 89 3.25 11.06 -1.52
C LEU A 89 2.08 11.12 -0.54
N LYS A 90 0.92 10.74 -1.03
CA LYS A 90 -0.33 10.62 -0.29
C LYS A 90 -0.97 9.28 -0.59
N ALA A 91 -1.86 8.81 0.30
CA ALA A 91 -2.65 7.64 0.01
C ALA A 91 -4.09 7.76 0.52
N ILE A 92 -4.99 7.00 -0.13
CA ILE A 92 -6.36 6.80 0.34
C ILE A 92 -6.57 5.30 0.48
N TYR A 93 -7.13 4.93 1.62
CA TYR A 93 -7.44 3.55 2.01
C TYR A 93 -8.93 3.33 2.08
N PHE A 94 -9.36 2.15 1.66
CA PHE A 94 -10.73 1.64 1.74
C PHE A 94 -10.69 0.20 2.21
N ASP A 95 -11.69 -0.24 2.98
CA ASP A 95 -11.82 -1.63 3.37
C ASP A 95 -13.26 -2.16 3.34
N SER A 96 -13.39 -3.46 3.51
CA SER A 96 -14.67 -4.17 3.52
C SER A 96 -15.56 -3.81 4.73
N GLU A 97 -15.03 -3.07 5.70
CA GLU A 97 -15.75 -2.57 6.88
C GLU A 97 -16.22 -1.11 6.70
N GLN A 98 -16.08 -0.56 5.47
CA GLN A 98 -16.50 0.78 5.05
C GLN A 98 -15.65 1.92 5.65
N HIS A 99 -14.43 1.65 6.07
CA HIS A 99 -13.50 2.72 6.44
C HIS A 99 -12.94 3.40 5.20
N VAL A 100 -12.79 4.72 5.30
CA VAL A 100 -12.08 5.54 4.31
C VAL A 100 -11.07 6.40 5.07
N ILE A 101 -9.77 6.16 4.83
CA ILE A 101 -8.70 6.84 5.57
C ILE A 101 -7.74 7.49 4.59
N ARG A 102 -7.44 8.76 4.80
CA ARG A 102 -6.39 9.49 4.06
C ARG A 102 -5.10 9.44 4.85
N TYR A 103 -3.99 9.26 4.13
CA TYR A 103 -2.66 9.12 4.70
C TYR A 103 -1.67 10.10 4.08
N SER A 104 -0.84 10.69 4.91
CA SER A 104 0.44 11.26 4.53
C SER A 104 1.50 10.16 4.56
N VAL A 105 2.37 10.13 3.54
CA VAL A 105 3.36 9.06 3.34
C VAL A 105 4.76 9.62 3.43
N SER A 106 5.63 8.98 4.20
CA SER A 106 7.02 9.40 4.39
C SER A 106 7.99 8.23 4.52
N ALA A 107 9.27 8.47 4.22
CA ALA A 107 10.34 7.52 4.45
C ALA A 107 10.57 7.29 5.94
N VAL A 108 10.94 6.06 6.28
CA VAL A 108 11.54 5.67 7.57
C VAL A 108 12.74 4.78 7.28
N ASP A 109 13.50 4.41 8.30
CA ASP A 109 14.67 3.53 8.14
C ASP A 109 14.26 2.21 7.48
N ASN A 110 14.87 1.95 6.31
CA ASN A 110 14.60 0.79 5.47
C ASN A 110 13.12 0.58 5.09
N GLY A 111 12.32 1.66 5.03
CA GLY A 111 10.90 1.47 4.81
C GLY A 111 10.11 2.74 4.51
N VAL A 112 8.80 2.59 4.60
CA VAL A 112 7.82 3.64 4.37
C VAL A 112 6.72 3.58 5.42
N THR A 113 6.28 4.75 5.89
CA THR A 113 5.17 4.88 6.82
C THR A 113 4.04 5.71 6.23
N PHE A 114 2.83 5.31 6.53
CA PHE A 114 1.56 5.94 6.17
C PHE A 114 0.88 6.38 7.46
N VAL A 115 0.77 7.66 7.70
CA VAL A 115 0.13 8.20 8.91
C VAL A 115 -1.15 8.90 8.53
N SER A 116 -2.26 8.55 9.17
CA SER A 116 -3.57 9.13 8.86
C SER A 116 -3.62 10.63 9.08
N ASP A 117 -4.23 11.35 8.14
CA ASP A 117 -4.50 12.78 8.21
C ASP A 117 -5.73 13.03 9.12
N GLY A 118 -5.64 12.68 10.40
CA GLY A 118 -6.77 12.75 11.33
C GLY A 118 -6.85 14.07 12.09
N LEU A 119 -8.08 14.47 12.45
CA LEU A 119 -8.31 15.51 13.43
C LEU A 119 -7.81 15.05 14.82
N ALA A 120 -7.33 15.97 15.66
CA ALA A 120 -6.82 15.65 16.99
C ALA A 120 -7.82 14.89 17.90
N ALA A 121 -9.13 15.04 17.64
CA ALA A 121 -10.20 14.37 18.37
C ALA A 121 -10.59 12.99 17.81
N ALA A 122 -9.98 12.54 16.71
CA ALA A 122 -10.26 11.24 16.09
C ALA A 122 -9.11 10.25 16.36
N PRO A 123 -9.36 8.94 16.30
CA PRO A 123 -8.28 7.96 16.29
C PRO A 123 -7.35 8.20 15.10
N ARG A 124 -6.05 7.97 15.33
CA ARG A 124 -5.03 8.02 14.28
C ARG A 124 -4.56 6.61 13.97
N PHE A 125 -4.21 6.38 12.70
CA PHE A 125 -3.77 5.10 12.19
C PHE A 125 -2.40 5.24 11.55
N ARG A 126 -1.57 4.20 11.66
CA ARG A 126 -0.25 4.18 11.04
C ARG A 126 0.07 2.79 10.49
N PHE A 127 0.27 2.70 9.18
CA PHE A 127 0.91 1.56 8.55
C PHE A 127 2.40 1.81 8.41
N THR A 128 3.21 0.80 8.67
CA THR A 128 4.65 0.83 8.40
C THR A 128 5.04 -0.45 7.68
N TYR A 129 5.71 -0.30 6.54
CA TYR A 129 6.34 -1.40 5.82
C TYR A 129 7.84 -1.21 5.92
N THR A 130 8.55 -2.25 6.34
CA THR A 130 10.01 -2.25 6.48
C THR A 130 10.57 -3.40 5.66
N SER A 131 11.52 -3.12 4.77
CA SER A 131 12.27 -4.15 4.06
C SER A 131 13.20 -4.85 5.06
N THR A 132 13.09 -6.16 5.16
CA THR A 132 13.95 -7.00 6.00
C THR A 132 14.90 -7.86 5.16
N GLY A 133 14.88 -7.69 3.85
CA GLY A 133 15.72 -8.37 2.86
C GLY A 133 15.16 -8.11 1.45
N LYS A 134 15.83 -8.65 0.43
CA LYS A 134 15.44 -8.44 -0.97
C LYS A 134 13.99 -8.85 -1.26
N ASP A 135 13.54 -9.96 -0.69
CA ASP A 135 12.24 -10.57 -0.94
C ASP A 135 11.44 -10.78 0.36
N ALA A 136 11.71 -9.96 1.39
CA ALA A 136 11.05 -10.03 2.68
C ALA A 136 10.71 -8.64 3.22
N LEU A 137 9.54 -8.51 3.80
CA LEU A 137 9.11 -7.30 4.47
C LEU A 137 8.41 -7.62 5.80
N LYS A 138 8.46 -6.65 6.68
CA LYS A 138 7.66 -6.57 7.90
C LYS A 138 6.58 -5.51 7.70
N LEU A 139 5.38 -5.82 8.13
CA LEU A 139 4.23 -4.94 8.12
C LEU A 139 3.81 -4.70 9.57
N LYS A 140 3.51 -3.46 9.92
CA LYS A 140 2.99 -3.08 11.22
C LYS A 140 1.83 -2.10 11.07
N PHE A 141 0.73 -2.37 11.77
CA PHE A 141 -0.40 -1.46 11.87
C PHE A 141 -0.58 -1.03 13.33
N ASP A 142 -0.50 0.26 13.55
CA ASP A 142 -0.63 0.88 14.86
C ASP A 142 -1.90 1.75 14.91
N ILE A 143 -2.51 1.81 16.08
CA ILE A 143 -3.66 2.66 16.39
C ILE A 143 -3.30 3.57 17.56
N ALA A 144 -3.66 4.85 17.45
CA ALA A 144 -3.58 5.82 18.53
C ALA A 144 -4.99 6.36 18.81
N PRO A 145 -5.63 6.02 19.92
CA PRO A 145 -6.85 6.69 20.36
C PRO A 145 -6.63 8.21 20.53
N PRO A 146 -7.69 9.03 20.55
CA PRO A 146 -7.55 10.46 20.74
C PRO A 146 -6.67 10.83 21.96
N GLY A 147 -5.66 11.66 21.73
CA GLY A 147 -4.72 12.10 22.78
C GLY A 147 -3.77 11.02 23.32
N LYS A 148 -3.69 9.86 22.68
CA LYS A 148 -2.79 8.76 23.07
C LYS A 148 -1.70 8.54 22.04
N ASP A 149 -0.64 7.86 22.46
CA ASP A 149 0.43 7.40 21.58
C ASP A 149 0.01 6.20 20.74
N PHE A 150 0.73 5.95 19.64
CA PHE A 150 0.54 4.78 18.81
C PHE A 150 0.90 3.50 19.56
N ALA A 151 -0.02 2.53 19.53
CA ALA A 151 0.20 1.16 20.01
C ALA A 151 0.00 0.18 18.87
N THR A 152 0.84 -0.84 18.80
CA THR A 152 0.76 -1.88 17.75
C THR A 152 -0.51 -2.69 17.91
N TYR A 153 -1.29 -2.75 16.85
CA TYR A 153 -2.52 -3.55 16.77
C TYR A 153 -2.30 -4.85 16.01
N ILE A 154 -1.61 -4.78 14.86
CA ILE A 154 -1.25 -5.95 14.05
C ILE A 154 0.22 -5.83 13.65
N GLU A 155 0.91 -6.95 13.64
CA GLU A 155 2.25 -7.12 13.12
C GLU A 155 2.33 -8.40 12.30
N GLY A 156 3.00 -8.34 11.15
CA GLY A 156 3.14 -9.47 10.26
C GLY A 156 4.41 -9.39 9.42
N ALA A 157 4.69 -10.49 8.75
CA ALA A 157 5.77 -10.60 7.79
C ALA A 157 5.25 -11.18 6.48
N ALA A 158 5.83 -10.76 5.38
CA ALA A 158 5.49 -11.29 4.07
C ALA A 158 6.76 -11.52 3.22
N SER A 159 6.65 -12.51 2.36
CA SER A 159 7.67 -12.84 1.35
C SER A 159 7.15 -12.52 -0.03
N ARG A 160 8.04 -12.07 -0.91
CA ARG A 160 7.69 -11.80 -2.31
C ARG A 160 7.37 -13.11 -3.03
N ASP A 161 6.28 -13.11 -3.78
CA ASP A 161 5.94 -14.22 -4.67
C ASP A 161 6.97 -14.30 -5.81
N LYS A 162 7.33 -15.54 -6.20
CA LYS A 162 8.32 -15.81 -7.27
C LYS A 162 7.65 -15.94 -8.62
#